data_b8d6288a9c8f02a095bddfd4ac267307
#
_entry.id   b8d6288a9c8f02a095bddfd4ac267307
#
_cell.length_a   1.000
_cell.length_b   1.000
_cell.length_c   1.000
_cell.angle_alpha   90.00
_cell.angle_beta   90.00
_cell.angle_gamma   90.00
#
_symmetry.space_group_name_H-M   'P 1'
#
loop_
_entity.id
_entity.type
_entity.pdbx_description
1 polymer ?
#
loop_
_entity_poly.entity_id
_entity_poly.type
_entity_poly.pdbx_seq_one_letter_code
_entity_poly.pdbx_strand_id
1 'polypeptide(L)'
;MAERSNDRLQLTLFKLHTLLDFTQMMGEERDEMRLMQRFSRLLSDDLGINRILLFVREGDEWKLLWNVGCDPAWANRIDVARDLSGYDRTLVIRSQARDVMPEIDVVIPLAGPEETVSGYVLLGDTREDLIGVSPVIKHLPFAQTLSMIAFVALQNYMFLKRELRERELRQELQLATQLQNILLLRGSPLPKLKDIELATEYMPHYEVGGDFYDVQDLGQGKLGICIADVSGKGISAAMMTTSFQANYRAHMSSDVSLCDLVQSLNARLYALLQGEKFITLFVARYDTATRRLEYINAGHNPPYLYNRRTGEEQWLTASTVGVGMVDELPQAHRQELVVGDESVLFCYTDGLVERRDSENRERYSTEIIETAVREHGTAQAIVSYAMERVESERDSGVARPFDDVTMVVLHFKA
;
A
#
# COMPACT_ATOMS: atom_id res chain seq x y z
N MET A 1 -2.49 -6.28 68.33
CA MET A 1 -3.45 -5.92 67.27
C MET A 1 -3.07 -4.60 66.55
N ALA A 2 -2.64 -3.57 67.25
CA ALA A 2 -2.25 -2.28 66.66
C ALA A 2 -1.04 -2.36 65.72
N GLU A 3 0.04 -3.12 66.01
CA GLU A 3 1.19 -3.31 65.16
C GLU A 3 0.85 -3.98 63.83
N ARG A 4 0.06 -5.06 63.86
CA ARG A 4 -0.38 -5.73 62.63
C ARG A 4 -1.31 -4.85 61.74
N SER A 5 -2.05 -3.90 62.36
CA SER A 5 -2.87 -2.92 61.64
C SER A 5 -2.04 -1.86 60.98
N ASN A 6 -0.95 -1.41 61.62
CA ASN A 6 -0.01 -0.45 61.08
C ASN A 6 0.78 -0.99 59.92
N ASP A 7 1.29 -2.22 60.02
CA ASP A 7 2.01 -2.92 58.93
C ASP A 7 1.15 -3.12 57.69
N ARG A 8 -0.15 -3.47 57.88
CA ARG A 8 -1.10 -3.55 56.78
C ARG A 8 -1.35 -2.18 56.09
N LEU A 9 -1.47 -1.15 56.87
CA LEU A 9 -1.66 0.23 56.37
C LEU A 9 -0.43 0.70 55.55
N GLN A 10 0.77 0.46 56.08
CA GLN A 10 2.03 0.80 55.43
C GLN A 10 2.19 0.04 54.09
N LEU A 11 1.90 -1.25 54.05
CA LEU A 11 1.93 -2.05 52.84
C LEU A 11 0.90 -1.57 51.79
N THR A 12 -0.28 -1.15 52.24
CA THR A 12 -1.31 -0.64 51.35
C THR A 12 -0.91 0.71 50.77
N LEU A 13 -0.35 1.63 51.57
CA LEU A 13 0.18 2.91 51.12
C LEU A 13 1.34 2.75 50.14
N PHE A 14 2.28 1.83 50.45
CA PHE A 14 3.37 1.49 49.53
C PHE A 14 2.85 1.03 48.18
N LYS A 15 1.90 0.07 48.15
CA LYS A 15 1.30 -0.41 46.90
C LYS A 15 0.61 0.72 46.11
N LEU A 16 -0.09 1.62 46.80
CA LEU A 16 -0.77 2.76 46.17
C LEU A 16 0.24 3.73 45.54
N HIS A 17 1.30 4.09 46.28
CA HIS A 17 2.37 4.95 45.76
C HIS A 17 3.07 4.32 44.57
N THR A 18 3.38 3.01 44.65
CA THR A 18 4.00 2.24 43.54
C THR A 18 3.15 2.28 42.28
N LEU A 19 1.83 2.12 42.39
CA LEU A 19 0.92 2.23 41.24
C LEU A 19 0.87 3.64 40.66
N LEU A 20 0.83 4.66 41.53
CA LEU A 20 0.84 6.06 41.12
C LEU A 20 2.14 6.41 40.37
N ASP A 21 3.30 6.06 40.97
CA ASP A 21 4.60 6.30 40.38
C ASP A 21 4.75 5.57 39.03
N PHE A 22 4.27 4.34 38.95
CA PHE A 22 4.28 3.57 37.71
C PHE A 22 3.39 4.22 36.63
N THR A 23 2.22 4.70 37.03
CA THR A 23 1.28 5.36 36.11
C THR A 23 1.81 6.73 35.62
N GLN A 24 2.47 7.51 36.50
CA GLN A 24 3.10 8.79 36.11
C GLN A 24 4.25 8.55 35.13
N MET A 25 5.10 7.57 35.42
CA MET A 25 6.23 7.19 34.56
C MET A 25 5.76 6.77 33.16
N MET A 26 4.61 6.09 33.04
CA MET A 26 4.04 5.70 31.74
C MET A 26 3.78 6.89 30.81
N GLY A 27 3.49 8.06 31.35
CA GLY A 27 3.32 9.30 30.57
C GLY A 27 4.62 9.87 30.02
N GLU A 28 5.74 9.58 30.67
CA GLU A 28 7.07 10.14 30.37
C GLU A 28 7.94 9.15 29.58
N GLU A 29 7.84 7.85 29.87
CA GLU A 29 8.67 6.81 29.27
C GLU A 29 8.12 6.41 27.88
N ARG A 30 8.97 6.53 26.86
CA ARG A 30 8.66 6.16 25.47
C ARG A 30 9.42 4.93 25.00
N ASP A 31 9.90 4.10 25.92
CA ASP A 31 10.70 2.91 25.63
C ASP A 31 10.04 1.66 26.23
N GLU A 32 9.59 0.76 25.37
CA GLU A 32 8.98 -0.53 25.70
C GLU A 32 9.88 -1.35 26.65
N MET A 33 11.17 -1.40 26.37
CA MET A 33 12.12 -2.19 27.15
C MET A 33 12.22 -1.67 28.59
N ARG A 34 12.28 -0.35 28.78
CA ARG A 34 12.36 0.28 30.11
C ARG A 34 11.07 0.07 30.89
N LEU A 35 9.92 0.19 30.23
CA LEU A 35 8.62 -0.08 30.83
C LEU A 35 8.58 -1.51 31.39
N MET A 36 8.95 -2.48 30.57
CA MET A 36 8.91 -3.90 30.94
C MET A 36 9.96 -4.25 32.00
N GLN A 37 11.14 -3.66 31.94
CA GLN A 37 12.16 -3.80 33.00
C GLN A 37 11.65 -3.26 34.33
N ARG A 38 10.99 -2.11 34.34
CA ARG A 38 10.44 -1.53 35.59
C ARG A 38 9.29 -2.38 36.13
N PHE A 39 8.37 -2.84 35.25
CA PHE A 39 7.32 -3.78 35.62
C PHE A 39 7.89 -5.05 36.29
N SER A 40 8.92 -5.63 35.68
CA SER A 40 9.53 -6.85 36.20
C SER A 40 10.23 -6.61 37.55
N ARG A 41 10.93 -5.47 37.72
CA ARG A 41 11.58 -5.13 39.00
C ARG A 41 10.57 -4.96 40.13
N LEU A 42 9.44 -4.28 39.88
CA LEU A 42 8.38 -4.13 40.88
C LEU A 42 7.78 -5.46 41.31
N LEU A 43 7.69 -6.43 40.39
CA LEU A 43 7.20 -7.78 40.73
C LEU A 43 8.27 -8.60 41.43
N SER A 44 9.53 -8.55 40.98
CA SER A 44 10.60 -9.39 41.55
C SER A 44 11.16 -8.85 42.87
N ASP A 45 11.58 -7.58 42.89
CA ASP A 45 12.32 -7.00 44.02
C ASP A 45 11.38 -6.67 45.19
N ASP A 46 10.18 -6.15 44.89
CA ASP A 46 9.25 -5.72 45.94
C ASP A 46 8.29 -6.82 46.38
N LEU A 47 7.93 -7.76 45.50
CA LEU A 47 6.93 -8.79 45.78
C LEU A 47 7.46 -10.22 45.80
N GLY A 48 8.71 -10.44 45.37
CA GLY A 48 9.32 -11.78 45.30
C GLY A 48 8.77 -12.64 44.17
N ILE A 49 8.15 -12.05 43.13
CA ILE A 49 7.60 -12.77 41.98
C ILE A 49 8.68 -12.79 40.89
N ASN A 50 9.39 -13.90 40.77
CA ASN A 50 10.63 -13.96 39.95
C ASN A 50 10.44 -14.69 38.61
N ARG A 51 9.24 -15.19 38.30
CA ARG A 51 8.88 -15.83 37.04
C ARG A 51 7.80 -15.02 36.38
N ILE A 52 8.11 -14.42 35.22
CA ILE A 52 7.21 -13.50 34.52
C ILE A 52 7.27 -13.81 33.01
N LEU A 53 6.14 -14.23 32.44
CA LEU A 53 5.98 -14.29 30.99
C LEU A 53 4.87 -13.35 30.58
N LEU A 54 5.05 -12.64 29.47
CA LEU A 54 4.01 -11.82 28.85
C LEU A 54 3.85 -12.26 27.40
N PHE A 55 2.66 -12.76 27.09
CA PHE A 55 2.22 -13.01 25.72
C PHE A 55 1.30 -11.88 25.26
N VAL A 56 1.47 -11.45 24.02
CA VAL A 56 0.65 -10.39 23.41
C VAL A 56 0.17 -10.87 22.06
N ARG A 57 -1.07 -10.53 21.71
CA ARG A 57 -1.66 -10.81 20.41
C ARG A 57 -1.30 -9.67 19.44
N GLU A 58 -0.66 -10.00 18.32
CA GLU A 58 -0.39 -9.09 17.20
C GLU A 58 -1.13 -9.58 15.95
N GLY A 59 -2.27 -8.95 15.62
CA GLY A 59 -3.17 -9.46 14.60
C GLY A 59 -3.76 -10.81 15.00
N ASP A 60 -3.50 -11.86 14.21
CA ASP A 60 -3.95 -13.23 14.50
C ASP A 60 -2.89 -14.11 15.19
N GLU A 61 -1.70 -13.57 15.39
CA GLU A 61 -0.58 -14.31 15.97
C GLU A 61 -0.34 -13.94 17.44
N TRP A 62 0.06 -14.94 18.26
CA TRP A 62 0.50 -14.74 19.62
C TRP A 62 2.03 -14.73 19.69
N LYS A 63 2.59 -13.76 20.42
CA LYS A 63 4.04 -13.63 20.60
C LYS A 63 4.39 -13.58 22.08
N LEU A 64 5.43 -14.31 22.46
CA LEU A 64 6.10 -14.15 23.76
C LEU A 64 6.93 -12.87 23.69
N LEU A 65 6.44 -11.79 24.31
CA LEU A 65 7.09 -10.49 24.29
C LEU A 65 8.12 -10.33 25.41
N TRP A 66 7.86 -10.94 26.56
CA TRP A 66 8.71 -10.77 27.73
C TRP A 66 8.87 -12.09 28.50
N ASN A 67 10.12 -12.37 28.92
CA ASN A 67 10.45 -13.52 29.74
C ASN A 67 11.49 -13.12 30.80
N VAL A 68 11.13 -13.27 32.05
CA VAL A 68 12.03 -13.11 33.19
C VAL A 68 12.01 -14.36 34.04
N GLY A 69 13.18 -14.92 34.27
CA GLY A 69 13.39 -16.03 35.18
C GLY A 69 12.88 -17.39 34.72
N CYS A 70 12.11 -17.52 33.61
CA CYS A 70 11.65 -18.81 33.09
C CYS A 70 12.65 -19.38 32.07
N ASP A 71 12.83 -20.71 32.10
CA ASP A 71 13.68 -21.39 31.13
C ASP A 71 13.06 -21.28 29.72
N PRO A 72 13.77 -20.69 28.74
CA PRO A 72 13.30 -20.59 27.37
C PRO A 72 12.94 -21.92 26.71
N ALA A 73 13.49 -23.03 27.20
CA ALA A 73 13.24 -24.35 26.64
C ALA A 73 11.77 -24.79 26.73
N TRP A 74 11.05 -24.37 27.78
CA TRP A 74 9.62 -24.62 27.88
C TRP A 74 8.77 -23.37 27.60
N ALA A 75 9.24 -22.19 27.99
CA ALA A 75 8.47 -20.96 27.79
C ALA A 75 8.12 -20.72 26.31
N ASN A 76 9.03 -21.01 25.38
CA ASN A 76 8.82 -20.89 23.94
C ASN A 76 7.94 -22.02 23.34
N ARG A 77 7.62 -23.07 24.11
CA ARG A 77 6.74 -24.16 23.67
C ARG A 77 5.27 -23.93 24.00
N ILE A 78 4.96 -22.90 24.79
CA ILE A 78 3.58 -22.54 25.11
C ILE A 78 2.87 -22.11 23.83
N ASP A 79 1.85 -22.86 23.46
CA ASP A 79 0.90 -22.49 22.42
C ASP A 79 -0.29 -21.80 23.08
N VAL A 80 -0.36 -20.47 22.95
CA VAL A 80 -1.38 -19.66 23.63
C VAL A 80 -2.80 -20.08 23.24
N ALA A 81 -3.03 -20.41 21.97
CA ALA A 81 -4.35 -20.81 21.48
C ALA A 81 -4.80 -22.14 22.07
N ARG A 82 -3.86 -23.07 22.29
CA ARG A 82 -4.13 -24.38 22.85
C ARG A 82 -4.09 -24.37 24.38
N ASP A 83 -3.04 -23.75 24.96
CA ASP A 83 -2.69 -23.92 26.37
C ASP A 83 -3.33 -22.85 27.27
N LEU A 84 -3.66 -21.67 26.72
CA LEU A 84 -4.17 -20.52 27.48
C LEU A 84 -5.60 -20.11 27.12
N SER A 85 -6.20 -20.62 26.05
CA SER A 85 -7.56 -20.22 25.60
C SER A 85 -8.67 -20.46 26.64
N GLY A 86 -8.46 -21.37 27.61
CA GLY A 86 -9.41 -21.64 28.70
C GLY A 86 -9.32 -20.67 29.90
N TYR A 87 -8.38 -19.71 29.85
CA TYR A 87 -8.18 -18.73 30.92
C TYR A 87 -8.82 -17.40 30.54
N ASP A 88 -10.15 -17.30 30.67
CA ASP A 88 -10.93 -16.05 30.46
C ASP A 88 -10.91 -15.11 31.68
N ARG A 89 -10.47 -15.62 32.82
CA ARG A 89 -10.30 -14.92 34.11
C ARG A 89 -9.00 -15.35 34.78
N THR A 90 -8.54 -14.55 35.74
CA THR A 90 -7.37 -14.89 36.53
C THR A 90 -7.58 -16.18 37.31
N LEU A 91 -6.72 -17.14 37.09
CA LEU A 91 -6.80 -18.47 37.72
C LEU A 91 -5.42 -18.86 38.26
N VAL A 92 -5.47 -19.53 39.42
CA VAL A 92 -4.33 -20.23 40.01
C VAL A 92 -4.17 -21.58 39.30
N ILE A 93 -2.97 -21.89 38.83
CA ILE A 93 -2.68 -23.11 38.08
C ILE A 93 -2.79 -24.33 39.04
N ARG A 94 -3.61 -25.30 38.65
CA ARG A 94 -3.74 -26.58 39.34
C ARG A 94 -2.73 -27.60 38.80
N SER A 95 -2.51 -28.70 39.55
CA SER A 95 -1.49 -29.72 39.30
C SER A 95 -1.42 -30.27 37.86
N GLN A 96 -2.53 -30.33 37.14
CA GLN A 96 -2.59 -30.89 35.76
C GLN A 96 -1.99 -29.96 34.69
N ALA A 97 -1.96 -28.63 34.87
CA ALA A 97 -1.37 -27.71 33.94
C ALA A 97 0.13 -27.49 34.20
N ARG A 98 0.68 -28.01 35.27
CA ARG A 98 2.11 -27.90 35.62
C ARG A 98 3.03 -28.69 34.69
N ASP A 99 2.52 -29.62 33.90
CA ASP A 99 3.30 -30.33 32.88
C ASP A 99 3.71 -29.43 31.73
N VAL A 100 2.88 -28.42 31.44
CA VAL A 100 3.15 -27.43 30.36
C VAL A 100 3.82 -26.18 30.89
N MET A 101 3.48 -25.76 32.10
CA MET A 101 3.95 -24.52 32.76
C MET A 101 4.46 -24.81 34.17
N PRO A 102 5.61 -25.52 34.32
CA PRO A 102 6.05 -26.07 35.60
C PRO A 102 6.37 -25.02 36.66
N GLU A 103 6.76 -23.82 36.25
CA GLU A 103 7.23 -22.74 37.12
C GLU A 103 6.22 -21.61 37.32
N ILE A 104 4.99 -21.80 36.84
CA ILE A 104 3.94 -20.77 36.88
C ILE A 104 2.86 -21.13 37.90
N ASP A 105 2.47 -20.15 38.72
CA ASP A 105 1.41 -20.31 39.73
C ASP A 105 0.08 -19.71 39.28
N VAL A 106 0.12 -18.61 38.49
CA VAL A 106 -1.06 -17.82 38.13
C VAL A 106 -0.99 -17.39 36.67
N VAL A 107 -2.13 -17.49 35.99
CA VAL A 107 -2.37 -16.90 34.67
C VAL A 107 -3.35 -15.73 34.81
N ILE A 108 -2.97 -14.56 34.27
CA ILE A 108 -3.77 -13.35 34.27
C ILE A 108 -4.09 -12.99 32.82
N PRO A 109 -5.32 -13.18 32.35
CA PRO A 109 -5.74 -12.68 31.06
C PRO A 109 -5.85 -11.17 31.09
N LEU A 110 -5.44 -10.51 29.98
CA LEU A 110 -5.43 -9.07 29.82
C LEU A 110 -6.35 -8.70 28.66
N ALA A 111 -7.42 -7.97 28.97
CA ALA A 111 -8.38 -7.53 27.97
C ALA A 111 -7.83 -6.34 27.16
N GLY A 112 -8.03 -6.38 25.85
CA GLY A 112 -7.81 -5.25 24.94
C GLY A 112 -9.02 -4.31 24.87
N PRO A 113 -8.98 -3.32 23.97
CA PRO A 113 -10.05 -2.32 23.83
C PRO A 113 -11.44 -2.88 23.49
N GLU A 114 -11.50 -4.05 22.86
CA GLU A 114 -12.75 -4.73 22.46
C GLU A 114 -13.26 -5.74 23.48
N GLU A 115 -12.81 -5.67 24.73
CA GLU A 115 -13.10 -6.63 25.81
C GLU A 115 -12.66 -8.07 25.49
N THR A 116 -11.95 -8.29 24.39
CA THR A 116 -11.36 -9.59 24.05
C THR A 116 -9.99 -9.74 24.70
N VAL A 117 -9.63 -10.97 25.08
CA VAL A 117 -8.30 -11.25 25.63
C VAL A 117 -7.25 -11.01 24.54
N SER A 118 -6.40 -10.02 24.79
CA SER A 118 -5.32 -9.60 23.88
C SER A 118 -3.93 -9.79 24.45
N GLY A 119 -3.83 -10.27 25.68
CA GLY A 119 -2.58 -10.63 26.34
C GLY A 119 -2.76 -11.61 27.49
N TYR A 120 -1.66 -12.23 27.89
CA TYR A 120 -1.60 -13.06 29.09
C TYR A 120 -0.32 -12.76 29.86
N VAL A 121 -0.44 -12.48 31.14
CA VAL A 121 0.69 -12.49 32.08
C VAL A 121 0.65 -13.76 32.89
N LEU A 122 1.77 -14.50 32.87
CA LEU A 122 1.98 -15.70 33.66
C LEU A 122 2.99 -15.37 34.74
N LEU A 123 2.64 -15.63 35.98
CA LEU A 123 3.44 -15.31 37.16
C LEU A 123 3.74 -16.54 37.97
N GLY A 124 4.98 -16.64 38.49
CA GLY A 124 5.41 -17.69 39.41
C GLY A 124 6.52 -17.22 40.35
N ASP A 125 6.80 -18.03 41.36
CA ASP A 125 7.95 -17.79 42.24
C ASP A 125 8.92 -18.99 42.25
N THR A 126 10.10 -18.78 42.80
CA THR A 126 11.19 -19.79 42.82
C THR A 126 11.27 -20.59 44.10
N ARG A 127 10.36 -20.42 45.04
CA ARG A 127 10.50 -20.99 46.39
C ARG A 127 9.74 -22.29 46.50
N GLU A 128 10.41 -23.38 46.18
CA GLU A 128 9.88 -24.75 46.38
C GLU A 128 9.76 -25.18 47.84
N ASP A 129 10.44 -24.50 48.80
CA ASP A 129 10.68 -24.99 50.17
C ASP A 129 9.89 -24.26 51.26
N LEU A 130 8.95 -23.38 50.96
CA LEU A 130 8.22 -22.63 52.00
C LEU A 130 6.86 -23.25 52.35
N ILE A 131 6.72 -23.70 53.60
CA ILE A 131 5.44 -23.93 54.27
C ILE A 131 4.73 -22.56 54.37
N GLY A 132 4.08 -22.12 53.26
CA GLY A 132 3.39 -20.81 53.21
C GLY A 132 2.65 -20.56 51.90
N VAL A 133 1.85 -19.49 51.88
CA VAL A 133 1.17 -19.04 50.65
C VAL A 133 2.18 -18.41 49.71
N SER A 134 2.19 -18.81 48.43
CA SER A 134 3.03 -18.21 47.37
C SER A 134 2.93 -16.69 47.37
N PRO A 135 4.06 -15.93 47.21
CA PRO A 135 4.06 -14.49 47.01
C PRO A 135 3.09 -14.03 45.96
N VAL A 136 2.98 -14.75 44.82
CA VAL A 136 2.04 -14.44 43.75
C VAL A 136 0.60 -14.43 44.27
N ILE A 137 0.19 -15.44 45.01
CA ILE A 137 -1.18 -15.54 45.58
C ILE A 137 -1.41 -14.46 46.63
N LYS A 138 -0.41 -14.23 47.50
CA LYS A 138 -0.49 -13.22 48.56
C LYS A 138 -0.69 -11.80 48.00
N HIS A 139 -0.10 -11.47 46.84
CA HIS A 139 -0.14 -10.17 46.25
C HIS A 139 -0.96 -10.11 44.96
N LEU A 140 -1.77 -11.12 44.67
CA LEU A 140 -2.50 -11.30 43.44
C LEU A 140 -3.29 -10.06 42.96
N PRO A 141 -4.13 -9.39 43.80
CA PRO A 141 -4.90 -8.25 43.36
C PRO A 141 -4.00 -7.08 42.89
N PHE A 142 -2.85 -6.87 43.54
CA PHE A 142 -1.89 -5.87 43.16
C PHE A 142 -1.16 -6.24 41.86
N ALA A 143 -0.69 -7.49 41.77
CA ALA A 143 -0.03 -7.98 40.54
C ALA A 143 -0.96 -7.93 39.33
N GLN A 144 -2.27 -8.23 39.49
CA GLN A 144 -3.27 -8.08 38.44
C GLN A 144 -3.40 -6.63 37.98
N THR A 145 -3.57 -5.71 38.93
CA THR A 145 -3.71 -4.27 38.62
C THR A 145 -2.47 -3.75 37.91
N LEU A 146 -1.27 -4.08 38.43
CA LEU A 146 0.00 -3.66 37.84
C LEU A 146 0.17 -4.25 36.42
N SER A 147 -0.15 -5.53 36.25
CA SER A 147 -0.10 -6.20 34.94
C SER A 147 -1.04 -5.55 33.92
N MET A 148 -2.27 -5.22 34.34
CA MET A 148 -3.22 -4.53 33.45
C MET A 148 -2.74 -3.14 33.07
N ILE A 149 -2.22 -2.35 34.03
CA ILE A 149 -1.67 -1.02 33.76
C ILE A 149 -0.46 -1.11 32.81
N ALA A 150 0.48 -2.01 33.07
CA ALA A 150 1.64 -2.23 32.23
C ALA A 150 1.25 -2.65 30.80
N PHE A 151 0.26 -3.50 30.68
CA PHE A 151 -0.25 -3.97 29.39
C PHE A 151 -0.91 -2.86 28.58
N VAL A 152 -1.76 -2.06 29.20
CA VAL A 152 -2.40 -0.90 28.53
C VAL A 152 -1.35 0.10 28.07
N ALA A 153 -0.32 0.38 28.90
CA ALA A 153 0.78 1.24 28.52
C ALA A 153 1.56 0.69 27.32
N LEU A 154 1.86 -0.60 27.35
CA LEU A 154 2.54 -1.29 26.26
C LEU A 154 1.74 -1.24 24.96
N GLN A 155 0.44 -1.51 25.02
CA GLN A 155 -0.44 -1.41 23.85
C GLN A 155 -0.48 0.01 23.28
N ASN A 156 -0.62 1.03 24.12
CA ASN A 156 -0.59 2.41 23.69
C ASN A 156 0.75 2.77 23.04
N TYR A 157 1.86 2.31 23.60
CA TYR A 157 3.18 2.52 23.00
C TYR A 157 3.31 1.85 21.62
N MET A 158 2.91 0.59 21.51
CA MET A 158 2.93 -0.16 20.24
C MET A 158 2.03 0.50 19.19
N PHE A 159 0.86 0.99 19.59
CA PHE A 159 -0.06 1.74 18.71
C PHE A 159 0.58 3.02 18.20
N LEU A 160 1.12 3.86 19.09
CA LEU A 160 1.79 5.11 18.71
C LEU A 160 2.99 4.87 17.78
N LYS A 161 3.78 3.82 18.05
CA LYS A 161 4.93 3.44 17.22
C LYS A 161 4.51 3.02 15.80
N ARG A 162 3.40 2.27 15.69
CA ARG A 162 2.83 1.91 14.38
C ARG A 162 2.34 3.15 13.64
N GLU A 163 1.61 4.02 14.32
CA GLU A 163 1.09 5.25 13.72
C GLU A 163 2.20 6.18 13.22
N LEU A 164 3.28 6.34 14.01
CA LEU A 164 4.45 7.11 13.59
C LEU A 164 5.10 6.51 12.35
N ARG A 165 5.30 5.19 12.32
CA ARG A 165 5.90 4.50 11.19
C ARG A 165 5.05 4.59 9.91
N GLU A 166 3.72 4.51 10.06
CA GLU A 166 2.81 4.71 8.93
C GLU A 166 2.86 6.16 8.41
N ARG A 167 2.97 7.15 9.30
CA ARG A 167 3.12 8.56 8.90
C ARG A 167 4.45 8.81 8.17
N GLU A 168 5.55 8.27 8.68
CA GLU A 168 6.86 8.37 8.03
C GLU A 168 6.80 7.75 6.62
N LEU A 169 6.25 6.54 6.49
CA LEU A 169 6.11 5.89 5.18
C LEU A 169 5.24 6.70 4.23
N ARG A 170 4.12 7.26 4.70
CA ARG A 170 3.27 8.14 3.88
C ARG A 170 4.01 9.40 3.41
N GLN A 171 4.83 10.01 4.27
CA GLN A 171 5.64 11.16 3.87
C GLN A 171 6.68 10.80 2.81
N GLU A 172 7.36 9.65 2.95
CA GLU A 172 8.30 9.17 1.94
C GLU A 172 7.60 8.91 0.59
N LEU A 173 6.42 8.30 0.62
CA LEU A 173 5.62 8.08 -0.59
C LEU A 173 5.18 9.40 -1.24
N GLN A 174 4.76 10.40 -0.46
CA GLN A 174 4.41 11.73 -0.99
C GLN A 174 5.60 12.43 -1.66
N LEU A 175 6.79 12.33 -1.07
CA LEU A 175 8.01 12.85 -1.70
C LEU A 175 8.34 12.12 -3.01
N ALA A 176 8.21 10.80 -3.03
CA ALA A 176 8.39 10.00 -4.24
C ALA A 176 7.41 10.42 -5.36
N THR A 177 6.14 10.66 -5.01
CA THR A 177 5.12 11.18 -5.93
C THR A 177 5.51 12.53 -6.51
N GLN A 178 5.94 13.46 -5.68
CA GLN A 178 6.36 14.79 -6.13
C GLN A 178 7.56 14.70 -7.09
N LEU A 179 8.56 13.89 -6.76
CA LEU A 179 9.72 13.65 -7.62
C LEU A 179 9.32 12.99 -8.94
N GLN A 180 8.44 11.99 -8.91
CA GLN A 180 7.92 11.35 -10.12
C GLN A 180 7.21 12.36 -11.02
N ASN A 181 6.33 13.19 -10.48
CA ASN A 181 5.59 14.19 -11.23
C ASN A 181 6.53 15.22 -11.90
N ILE A 182 7.61 15.63 -11.21
CA ILE A 182 8.64 16.52 -11.79
C ILE A 182 9.39 15.79 -12.91
N LEU A 183 9.82 14.56 -12.69
CA LEU A 183 10.60 13.79 -13.67
C LEU A 183 9.77 13.44 -14.92
N LEU A 184 8.50 13.08 -14.72
CA LEU A 184 7.58 12.77 -15.81
C LEU A 184 7.08 14.04 -16.54
N LEU A 185 7.48 15.23 -16.09
CA LEU A 185 7.08 16.51 -16.67
C LEU A 185 5.56 16.68 -16.77
N ARG A 186 4.82 16.04 -15.84
CA ARG A 186 3.36 16.18 -15.74
C ARG A 186 3.01 17.65 -15.49
N GLY A 187 2.07 18.17 -16.27
CA GLY A 187 1.74 19.58 -16.24
C GLY A 187 2.66 20.49 -17.07
N SER A 188 3.62 19.92 -17.81
CA SER A 188 4.35 20.66 -18.82
C SER A 188 3.39 21.17 -19.90
N PRO A 189 3.61 22.39 -20.47
CA PRO A 189 2.74 22.89 -21.50
C PRO A 189 2.76 21.94 -22.70
N LEU A 190 1.56 21.52 -23.10
CA LEU A 190 1.37 20.69 -24.29
C LEU A 190 1.78 21.48 -25.55
N PRO A 191 2.32 20.81 -26.58
CA PRO A 191 2.68 21.48 -27.83
C PRO A 191 1.44 22.13 -28.43
N LYS A 192 1.60 23.39 -28.86
CA LYS A 192 0.55 24.16 -29.54
C LYS A 192 0.74 24.04 -31.04
N LEU A 193 -0.13 23.30 -31.69
CA LEU A 193 -0.20 23.14 -33.12
C LEU A 193 -1.45 23.85 -33.67
N LYS A 194 -1.34 24.49 -34.81
CA LYS A 194 -2.39 25.34 -35.34
C LYS A 194 -3.72 24.62 -35.58
N ASP A 195 -3.64 23.39 -36.09
CA ASP A 195 -4.79 22.62 -36.54
C ASP A 195 -5.05 21.37 -35.69
N ILE A 196 -4.50 21.32 -34.44
CA ILE A 196 -4.69 20.24 -33.52
C ILE A 196 -5.03 20.78 -32.13
N GLU A 197 -6.19 20.40 -31.61
CA GLU A 197 -6.48 20.55 -30.18
C GLU A 197 -6.00 19.32 -29.44
N LEU A 198 -5.37 19.53 -28.31
CA LEU A 198 -4.81 18.48 -27.45
C LEU A 198 -5.29 18.67 -26.03
N ALA A 199 -5.81 17.62 -25.45
CA ALA A 199 -6.15 17.54 -24.03
C ALA A 199 -5.65 16.22 -23.44
N THR A 200 -5.22 16.28 -22.19
CA THR A 200 -4.72 15.10 -21.46
C THR A 200 -5.26 15.12 -20.05
N GLU A 201 -5.49 13.95 -19.48
CA GLU A 201 -5.82 13.79 -18.07
C GLU A 201 -5.10 12.59 -17.51
N TYR A 202 -4.75 12.69 -16.23
CA TYR A 202 -4.12 11.63 -15.47
C TYR A 202 -4.67 11.61 -14.05
N MET A 203 -5.29 10.53 -13.67
CA MET A 203 -5.78 10.28 -12.31
C MET A 203 -5.11 9.02 -11.75
N PRO A 204 -4.18 9.16 -10.80
CA PRO A 204 -3.52 8.01 -10.20
C PRO A 204 -4.47 7.26 -9.27
N HIS A 205 -4.35 5.94 -9.22
CA HIS A 205 -5.08 5.11 -8.27
C HIS A 205 -4.42 5.08 -6.88
N TYR A 206 -3.10 5.11 -6.83
CA TYR A 206 -2.28 5.21 -5.61
C TYR A 206 -1.49 6.53 -5.59
N GLU A 207 -0.69 6.72 -4.53
CA GLU A 207 0.20 7.88 -4.42
C GLU A 207 1.17 8.00 -5.62
N VAL A 208 1.63 6.86 -6.15
CA VAL A 208 2.50 6.79 -7.35
C VAL A 208 1.87 5.84 -8.37
N GLY A 209 1.94 6.20 -9.66
CA GLY A 209 1.31 5.45 -10.73
C GLY A 209 2.29 4.85 -11.75
N GLY A 210 1.81 3.81 -12.45
CA GLY A 210 2.51 3.11 -13.52
C GLY A 210 2.33 3.73 -14.90
N ASP A 211 1.29 4.51 -15.09
CA ASP A 211 0.95 5.11 -16.37
C ASP A 211 1.92 6.21 -16.80
N PHE A 212 2.15 6.27 -18.08
CA PHE A 212 2.93 7.30 -18.74
C PHE A 212 2.25 7.80 -20.00
N TYR A 213 2.26 9.10 -20.22
CA TYR A 213 1.94 9.70 -21.51
C TYR A 213 2.93 10.81 -21.85
N ASP A 214 3.11 11.05 -23.14
CA ASP A 214 3.91 12.15 -23.62
C ASP A 214 3.44 12.60 -25.02
N VAL A 215 3.45 13.90 -25.24
CA VAL A 215 3.17 14.49 -26.53
C VAL A 215 4.27 15.51 -26.82
N GLN A 216 5.06 15.27 -27.85
CA GLN A 216 6.25 16.05 -28.17
C GLN A 216 6.16 16.68 -29.55
N ASP A 217 6.55 17.94 -29.64
CA ASP A 217 6.87 18.56 -30.95
C ASP A 217 8.27 18.07 -31.37
N LEU A 218 8.32 17.29 -32.43
CA LEU A 218 9.58 16.77 -33.00
C LEU A 218 10.20 17.71 -34.02
N GLY A 219 9.61 18.88 -34.20
CA GLY A 219 10.02 19.85 -35.24
C GLY A 219 9.47 19.50 -36.63
N GLN A 220 9.60 20.43 -37.56
CA GLN A 220 9.17 20.27 -38.96
C GLN A 220 7.69 19.85 -39.14
N GLY A 221 6.82 20.22 -38.19
CA GLY A 221 5.39 19.83 -38.21
C GLY A 221 5.11 18.38 -37.84
N LYS A 222 6.06 17.70 -37.22
CA LYS A 222 5.88 16.33 -36.75
C LYS A 222 5.61 16.28 -35.23
N LEU A 223 4.62 15.50 -34.84
CA LEU A 223 4.19 15.29 -33.47
C LEU A 223 4.45 13.86 -33.04
N GLY A 224 5.16 13.65 -31.94
CA GLY A 224 5.30 12.36 -31.28
C GLY A 224 4.24 12.19 -30.21
N ILE A 225 3.58 11.03 -30.17
CA ILE A 225 2.50 10.69 -29.22
C ILE A 225 2.90 9.38 -28.58
N CYS A 226 2.79 9.31 -27.27
CA CYS A 226 3.03 8.09 -26.49
C CYS A 226 2.02 7.99 -25.37
N ILE A 227 1.48 6.79 -25.18
CA ILE A 227 0.79 6.38 -23.97
C ILE A 227 1.22 4.96 -23.62
N ALA A 228 1.48 4.71 -22.36
CA ALA A 228 2.02 3.45 -21.89
C ALA A 228 1.53 3.15 -20.45
N ASP A 229 1.41 1.89 -20.15
CA ASP A 229 1.09 1.39 -18.82
C ASP A 229 2.08 0.30 -18.42
N VAL A 230 2.62 0.43 -17.21
CA VAL A 230 3.62 -0.47 -16.62
C VAL A 230 2.94 -1.54 -15.81
N SER A 231 3.18 -2.81 -16.13
CA SER A 231 2.66 -3.94 -15.38
C SER A 231 3.01 -3.90 -13.89
N GLY A 232 1.99 -3.98 -13.03
CA GLY A 232 2.11 -3.90 -11.58
C GLY A 232 1.88 -2.49 -11.05
N LYS A 233 1.93 -2.33 -9.72
CA LYS A 233 1.51 -1.09 -9.02
C LYS A 233 2.55 -0.61 -8.03
N GLY A 234 2.39 0.65 -7.59
CA GLY A 234 3.20 1.26 -6.55
C GLY A 234 4.60 1.67 -6.99
N ILE A 235 5.53 1.75 -6.04
CA ILE A 235 6.88 2.33 -6.23
C ILE A 235 7.66 1.67 -7.38
N SER A 236 7.56 0.35 -7.52
CA SER A 236 8.31 -0.36 -8.57
C SER A 236 7.82 0.01 -9.98
N ALA A 237 6.51 0.14 -10.18
CA ALA A 237 5.95 0.62 -11.45
C ALA A 237 6.37 2.07 -11.71
N ALA A 238 6.29 2.94 -10.71
CA ALA A 238 6.70 4.34 -10.81
C ALA A 238 8.18 4.52 -11.21
N MET A 239 9.08 3.72 -10.66
CA MET A 239 10.50 3.74 -11.05
C MET A 239 10.71 3.28 -12.50
N MET A 240 9.97 2.26 -12.92
CA MET A 240 10.02 1.78 -14.31
C MET A 240 9.48 2.85 -15.27
N THR A 241 8.38 3.49 -14.95
CA THR A 241 7.80 4.59 -15.73
C THR A 241 8.81 5.71 -15.93
N THR A 242 9.53 6.09 -14.86
CA THR A 242 10.57 7.13 -14.94
C THR A 242 11.74 6.72 -15.83
N SER A 243 12.21 5.47 -15.70
CA SER A 243 13.27 4.90 -16.54
C SER A 243 12.82 4.80 -18.01
N PHE A 244 11.59 4.35 -18.24
CA PHE A 244 10.97 4.27 -19.56
C PHE A 244 10.90 5.65 -20.22
N GLN A 245 10.38 6.65 -19.51
CA GLN A 245 10.27 8.04 -20.01
C GLN A 245 11.63 8.58 -20.43
N ALA A 246 12.67 8.42 -19.64
CA ALA A 246 14.00 8.90 -19.98
C ALA A 246 14.53 8.25 -21.27
N ASN A 247 14.36 6.93 -21.41
CA ASN A 247 14.77 6.20 -22.61
C ASN A 247 13.90 6.56 -23.83
N TYR A 248 12.59 6.68 -23.67
CA TYR A 248 11.68 7.08 -24.73
C TYR A 248 12.07 8.47 -25.27
N ARG A 249 12.21 9.48 -24.40
CA ARG A 249 12.55 10.84 -24.81
C ARG A 249 13.94 10.95 -25.45
N ALA A 250 14.90 10.15 -25.02
CA ALA A 250 16.24 10.14 -25.60
C ALA A 250 16.27 9.60 -27.04
N HIS A 251 15.32 8.76 -27.43
CA HIS A 251 15.30 8.08 -28.71
C HIS A 251 14.17 8.53 -29.65
N MET A 252 13.10 9.16 -29.11
CA MET A 252 11.99 9.66 -29.92
C MET A 252 12.46 10.91 -30.70
N SER A 253 12.56 10.77 -32.01
CA SER A 253 12.91 11.87 -32.90
C SER A 253 12.25 11.70 -34.25
N SER A 254 12.35 12.73 -35.14
CA SER A 254 11.80 12.68 -36.48
C SER A 254 12.51 11.66 -37.39
N ASP A 255 13.74 11.26 -37.05
CA ASP A 255 14.63 10.52 -37.95
C ASP A 255 14.76 9.05 -37.60
N VAL A 256 14.35 8.66 -36.36
CA VAL A 256 14.37 7.27 -35.92
C VAL A 256 13.08 6.57 -36.33
N SER A 257 13.14 5.35 -36.87
CA SER A 257 11.94 4.58 -37.16
C SER A 257 11.22 4.15 -35.87
N LEU A 258 9.89 4.10 -35.86
CA LEU A 258 9.15 3.63 -34.70
C LEU A 258 9.47 2.16 -34.35
N CYS A 259 9.83 1.35 -35.37
CA CYS A 259 10.26 -0.04 -35.15
C CYS A 259 11.57 -0.09 -34.36
N ASP A 260 12.57 0.71 -34.74
CA ASP A 260 13.86 0.74 -34.05
C ASP A 260 13.73 1.30 -32.64
N LEU A 261 12.86 2.30 -32.45
CA LEU A 261 12.52 2.83 -31.14
C LEU A 261 11.96 1.74 -30.22
N VAL A 262 10.92 1.04 -30.67
CA VAL A 262 10.23 0.02 -29.86
C VAL A 262 11.14 -1.18 -29.59
N GLN A 263 11.96 -1.61 -30.57
CA GLN A 263 12.97 -2.64 -30.37
C GLN A 263 14.04 -2.25 -29.34
N SER A 264 14.54 -1.01 -29.42
CA SER A 264 15.52 -0.48 -28.46
C SER A 264 14.95 -0.42 -27.04
N LEU A 265 13.70 0.02 -26.89
CA LEU A 265 13.00 0.06 -25.60
C LEU A 265 12.82 -1.36 -25.05
N ASN A 266 12.41 -2.32 -25.90
CA ASN A 266 12.26 -3.73 -25.50
C ASN A 266 13.57 -4.33 -24.99
N ALA A 267 14.63 -4.22 -25.77
CA ALA A 267 15.93 -4.80 -25.41
C ALA A 267 16.44 -4.28 -24.07
N ARG A 268 16.27 -2.98 -23.80
CA ARG A 268 16.67 -2.36 -22.52
C ARG A 268 15.82 -2.83 -21.34
N LEU A 269 14.50 -2.90 -21.50
CA LEU A 269 13.59 -3.36 -20.46
C LEU A 269 13.78 -4.84 -20.17
N TYR A 270 13.88 -5.66 -21.20
CA TYR A 270 14.08 -7.10 -21.03
C TYR A 270 15.43 -7.42 -20.35
N ALA A 271 16.49 -6.72 -20.73
CA ALA A 271 17.80 -6.88 -20.08
C ALA A 271 17.78 -6.57 -18.57
N LEU A 272 16.92 -5.67 -18.13
CA LEU A 272 16.77 -5.32 -16.72
C LEU A 272 15.83 -6.24 -15.96
N LEU A 273 14.74 -6.71 -16.58
CA LEU A 273 13.60 -7.30 -15.90
C LEU A 273 13.32 -8.76 -16.31
N GLN A 274 13.99 -9.25 -17.37
CA GLN A 274 13.93 -10.65 -17.83
C GLN A 274 12.49 -11.19 -18.00
N GLY A 275 11.55 -10.32 -18.39
CA GLY A 275 10.15 -10.69 -18.59
C GLY A 275 9.28 -10.68 -17.32
N GLU A 276 9.83 -10.44 -16.13
CA GLU A 276 9.04 -10.37 -14.89
C GLU A 276 8.06 -9.20 -14.89
N LYS A 277 8.40 -8.13 -15.60
CA LYS A 277 7.54 -6.96 -15.81
C LYS A 277 7.68 -6.46 -17.24
N PHE A 278 6.63 -5.83 -17.71
CA PHE A 278 6.53 -5.31 -19.07
C PHE A 278 5.76 -4.00 -19.10
N ILE A 279 5.76 -3.35 -20.25
CA ILE A 279 5.03 -2.11 -20.49
C ILE A 279 4.15 -2.31 -21.73
N THR A 280 2.85 -2.06 -21.60
CA THR A 280 1.99 -1.91 -22.77
C THR A 280 2.20 -0.52 -23.34
N LEU A 281 2.35 -0.40 -24.67
CA LEU A 281 2.79 0.84 -25.28
C LEU A 281 2.01 1.11 -26.58
N PHE A 282 1.41 2.28 -26.68
CA PHE A 282 1.04 2.87 -27.96
C PHE A 282 1.97 4.06 -28.25
N VAL A 283 2.68 4.01 -29.37
CA VAL A 283 3.55 5.08 -29.83
C VAL A 283 3.21 5.45 -31.27
N ALA A 284 3.10 6.75 -31.53
CA ALA A 284 2.74 7.24 -32.84
C ALA A 284 3.52 8.49 -33.20
N ARG A 285 3.65 8.73 -34.51
CA ARG A 285 4.16 9.97 -35.08
C ARG A 285 3.16 10.48 -36.13
N TYR A 286 2.75 11.71 -35.95
CA TYR A 286 1.86 12.42 -36.89
C TYR A 286 2.62 13.50 -37.63
N ASP A 287 2.46 13.53 -38.94
CA ASP A 287 3.02 14.57 -39.82
C ASP A 287 1.88 15.48 -40.28
N THR A 288 1.95 16.77 -39.87
CA THR A 288 0.91 17.75 -40.15
C THR A 288 0.81 18.12 -41.65
N ALA A 289 1.92 18.04 -42.40
CA ALA A 289 1.95 18.42 -43.82
C ALA A 289 1.29 17.35 -44.69
N THR A 290 1.48 16.07 -44.34
CA THR A 290 0.92 14.93 -45.08
C THR A 290 -0.31 14.34 -44.44
N ARG A 291 -0.63 14.74 -43.22
CA ARG A 291 -1.71 14.22 -42.37
C ARG A 291 -1.58 12.71 -42.10
N ARG A 292 -0.37 12.18 -42.18
CA ARG A 292 -0.07 10.78 -41.94
C ARG A 292 0.18 10.54 -40.46
N LEU A 293 -0.53 9.56 -39.95
CA LEU A 293 -0.27 8.95 -38.64
C LEU A 293 0.37 7.58 -38.83
N GLU A 294 1.63 7.45 -38.46
CA GLU A 294 2.27 6.14 -38.32
C GLU A 294 2.28 5.74 -36.85
N TYR A 295 2.03 4.47 -36.55
CA TYR A 295 1.99 4.01 -35.18
C TYR A 295 2.41 2.55 -35.01
N ILE A 296 2.79 2.21 -33.78
CA ILE A 296 2.95 0.85 -33.29
C ILE A 296 2.14 0.75 -31.99
N ASN A 297 1.29 -0.28 -31.89
CA ASN A 297 0.63 -0.66 -30.67
C ASN A 297 1.26 -1.96 -30.16
N ALA A 298 2.01 -1.89 -29.07
CA ALA A 298 2.67 -2.99 -28.40
C ALA A 298 1.85 -3.46 -27.19
N GLY A 299 0.78 -4.20 -27.46
CA GLY A 299 -0.09 -4.79 -26.43
C GLY A 299 -0.90 -3.79 -25.60
N HIS A 300 -1.02 -2.54 -26.02
CA HIS A 300 -1.76 -1.50 -25.30
C HIS A 300 -3.25 -1.50 -25.71
N ASN A 301 -4.12 -0.96 -24.85
CA ASN A 301 -5.53 -0.75 -25.15
C ASN A 301 -5.65 0.00 -26.48
N PRO A 302 -6.46 -0.50 -27.44
CA PRO A 302 -6.53 0.10 -28.76
C PRO A 302 -7.06 1.53 -28.70
N PRO A 303 -6.30 2.56 -29.14
CA PRO A 303 -6.84 3.90 -29.29
C PRO A 303 -8.02 3.93 -30.25
N TYR A 304 -8.97 4.81 -29.97
CA TYR A 304 -10.15 5.01 -30.79
C TYR A 304 -9.97 6.23 -31.68
N LEU A 305 -10.05 6.03 -33.01
CA LEU A 305 -10.02 7.08 -34.03
C LEU A 305 -11.42 7.20 -34.63
N TYR A 306 -12.02 8.38 -34.52
CA TYR A 306 -13.36 8.67 -35.05
C TYR A 306 -13.33 9.93 -35.91
N ASN A 307 -13.86 9.84 -37.12
CA ASN A 307 -14.03 11.00 -38.00
C ASN A 307 -15.46 11.53 -37.90
N ARG A 308 -15.60 12.73 -37.35
CA ARG A 308 -16.92 13.36 -37.13
C ARG A 308 -17.64 13.76 -38.39
N ARG A 309 -16.93 13.98 -39.51
CA ARG A 309 -17.50 14.38 -40.77
C ARG A 309 -18.10 13.18 -41.54
N THR A 310 -17.36 12.05 -41.55
CA THR A 310 -17.78 10.85 -42.29
C THR A 310 -18.52 9.82 -41.44
N GLY A 311 -18.36 9.89 -40.11
CA GLY A 311 -18.86 8.87 -39.19
C GLY A 311 -18.00 7.61 -39.15
N GLU A 312 -16.84 7.59 -39.83
CA GLU A 312 -15.93 6.46 -39.84
C GLU A 312 -15.24 6.31 -38.49
N GLU A 313 -15.12 5.08 -38.03
CA GLU A 313 -14.47 4.73 -36.77
C GLU A 313 -13.50 3.59 -36.94
N GLN A 314 -12.40 3.63 -36.18
CA GLN A 314 -11.38 2.61 -36.22
C GLN A 314 -10.72 2.46 -34.83
N TRP A 315 -10.56 1.23 -34.37
CA TRP A 315 -9.73 0.88 -33.22
C TRP A 315 -8.33 0.51 -33.70
N LEU A 316 -7.32 1.20 -33.17
CA LEU A 316 -5.92 1.02 -33.58
C LEU A 316 -5.31 -0.17 -32.79
N THR A 317 -5.58 -1.38 -33.28
CA THR A 317 -5.24 -2.62 -32.58
C THR A 317 -3.76 -2.91 -32.47
N ALA A 318 -3.40 -3.80 -31.55
CA ALA A 318 -2.01 -4.20 -31.31
C ALA A 318 -1.36 -4.86 -32.54
N SER A 319 -0.11 -4.50 -32.81
CA SER A 319 0.72 -5.06 -33.88
C SER A 319 1.87 -5.94 -33.34
N THR A 320 2.12 -5.90 -32.03
CA THR A 320 3.10 -6.71 -31.31
C THR A 320 2.72 -6.83 -29.83
N VAL A 321 3.46 -7.60 -29.04
CA VAL A 321 3.28 -7.76 -27.59
C VAL A 321 3.90 -6.58 -26.84
N GLY A 322 3.56 -6.44 -25.54
CA GLY A 322 4.15 -5.41 -24.68
C GLY A 322 5.67 -5.46 -24.61
N VAL A 323 6.30 -4.29 -24.51
CA VAL A 323 7.76 -4.17 -24.44
C VAL A 323 8.30 -4.69 -23.12
N GLY A 324 9.36 -5.49 -23.18
CA GLY A 324 9.94 -6.18 -22.02
C GLY A 324 9.34 -7.55 -21.71
N MET A 325 8.28 -7.98 -22.43
CA MET A 325 7.67 -9.30 -22.24
C MET A 325 8.57 -10.44 -22.76
N VAL A 326 9.25 -10.21 -23.87
CA VAL A 326 10.06 -11.19 -24.58
C VAL A 326 11.40 -10.60 -24.95
N ASP A 327 12.44 -11.46 -25.07
CA ASP A 327 13.79 -11.02 -25.43
C ASP A 327 13.81 -10.36 -26.80
N GLU A 328 13.29 -11.06 -27.80
CA GLU A 328 13.13 -10.53 -29.14
C GLU A 328 11.64 -10.28 -29.42
N LEU A 329 11.28 -9.03 -29.67
CA LEU A 329 9.92 -8.72 -30.10
C LEU A 329 9.61 -9.41 -31.44
N PRO A 330 8.44 -10.08 -31.56
CA PRO A 330 7.91 -10.43 -32.85
C PRO A 330 7.93 -9.18 -33.74
N GLN A 331 8.20 -9.33 -35.05
CA GLN A 331 8.39 -8.21 -35.95
C GLN A 331 7.25 -7.19 -35.77
N ALA A 332 7.59 -6.04 -35.13
CA ALA A 332 6.64 -4.96 -34.90
C ALA A 332 6.31 -4.33 -36.28
N HIS A 333 5.10 -4.52 -36.72
CA HIS A 333 4.65 -3.92 -37.98
C HIS A 333 4.19 -2.48 -37.70
N ARG A 334 4.90 -1.51 -38.26
CA ARG A 334 4.43 -0.13 -38.33
C ARG A 334 3.14 -0.10 -39.14
N GLN A 335 2.10 0.46 -38.54
CA GLN A 335 0.86 0.76 -39.26
C GLN A 335 0.82 2.24 -39.62
N GLU A 336 0.13 2.57 -40.70
CA GLU A 336 0.05 3.92 -41.25
C GLU A 336 -1.34 4.20 -41.77
N LEU A 337 -1.86 5.39 -41.49
CA LEU A 337 -3.15 5.86 -42.01
C LEU A 337 -3.10 7.38 -42.26
N VAL A 338 -4.04 7.87 -43.07
CA VAL A 338 -4.21 9.31 -43.28
C VAL A 338 -5.38 9.76 -42.39
N VAL A 339 -5.11 10.74 -41.53
CA VAL A 339 -6.11 11.30 -40.62
C VAL A 339 -6.93 12.37 -41.37
N GLY A 340 -8.23 12.14 -41.48
CA GLY A 340 -9.15 13.09 -42.08
C GLY A 340 -9.37 14.34 -41.23
N ASP A 341 -9.94 15.40 -41.86
CA ASP A 341 -10.39 16.60 -41.14
C ASP A 341 -11.49 16.19 -40.12
N GLU A 342 -11.55 16.90 -38.98
CA GLU A 342 -12.51 16.66 -37.90
C GLU A 342 -12.41 15.25 -37.31
N SER A 343 -11.24 14.62 -37.39
CA SER A 343 -10.97 13.36 -36.70
C SER A 343 -10.57 13.58 -35.26
N VAL A 344 -10.95 12.65 -34.38
CA VAL A 344 -10.56 12.62 -32.98
C VAL A 344 -9.83 11.31 -32.70
N LEU A 345 -8.61 11.37 -32.20
CA LEU A 345 -7.85 10.23 -31.67
C LEU A 345 -7.95 10.26 -30.14
N PHE A 346 -8.50 9.20 -29.56
CA PHE A 346 -8.62 9.02 -28.12
C PHE A 346 -7.75 7.86 -27.69
N CYS A 347 -6.65 8.14 -27.01
CA CYS A 347 -5.76 7.16 -26.38
C CYS A 347 -6.06 7.09 -24.88
N TYR A 348 -6.01 5.90 -24.30
CA TYR A 348 -6.41 5.67 -22.90
C TYR A 348 -5.73 4.42 -22.32
N THR A 349 -5.59 4.38 -21.00
CA THR A 349 -5.16 3.21 -20.25
C THR A 349 -6.36 2.40 -19.75
N ASP A 350 -6.11 1.17 -19.32
CA ASP A 350 -7.15 0.20 -18.95
C ASP A 350 -8.04 0.67 -17.79
N GLY A 351 -7.50 1.47 -16.85
CA GLY A 351 -8.28 2.02 -15.73
C GLY A 351 -9.52 2.83 -16.14
N LEU A 352 -9.59 3.34 -17.39
CA LEU A 352 -10.77 4.01 -17.91
C LEU A 352 -11.89 3.03 -18.23
N VAL A 353 -11.57 1.87 -18.78
CA VAL A 353 -12.53 0.88 -19.33
C VAL A 353 -12.70 -0.35 -18.45
N GLU A 354 -11.68 -0.71 -17.69
CA GLU A 354 -11.69 -1.80 -16.73
C GLU A 354 -12.01 -1.27 -15.34
N ARG A 355 -13.23 -1.52 -14.88
CA ARG A 355 -13.76 -0.99 -13.62
C ARG A 355 -14.36 -2.11 -12.78
N ARG A 356 -14.51 -1.88 -11.48
CA ARG A 356 -15.16 -2.85 -10.59
C ARG A 356 -16.45 -2.30 -10.03
N ASP A 357 -17.50 -3.11 -10.10
CA ASP A 357 -18.80 -2.78 -9.51
C ASP A 357 -18.81 -2.94 -7.97
N SER A 358 -19.95 -2.63 -7.35
CA SER A 358 -20.14 -2.73 -5.90
C SER A 358 -19.95 -4.14 -5.33
N GLU A 359 -20.05 -5.17 -6.17
CA GLU A 359 -19.80 -6.57 -5.81
C GLU A 359 -18.37 -7.02 -6.17
N ASN A 360 -17.48 -6.06 -6.49
CA ASN A 360 -16.08 -6.27 -6.90
C ASN A 360 -15.89 -7.10 -8.17
N ARG A 361 -16.92 -7.16 -9.03
CA ARG A 361 -16.85 -7.84 -10.34
C ARG A 361 -16.28 -6.88 -11.39
N GLU A 362 -15.40 -7.39 -12.24
CA GLU A 362 -14.80 -6.63 -13.32
C GLU A 362 -15.84 -6.32 -14.41
N ARG A 363 -15.82 -5.07 -14.87
CA ARG A 363 -16.62 -4.57 -15.99
C ARG A 363 -15.69 -3.92 -16.99
N TYR A 364 -15.82 -4.30 -18.23
CA TYR A 364 -15.16 -3.67 -19.37
C TYR A 364 -16.17 -2.95 -20.24
N SER A 365 -15.98 -1.67 -20.50
CA SER A 365 -16.87 -0.90 -21.38
C SER A 365 -16.12 0.25 -22.04
N THR A 366 -16.24 0.32 -23.37
CA THR A 366 -15.74 1.44 -24.20
C THR A 366 -16.78 2.52 -24.46
N GLU A 367 -18.02 2.34 -23.99
CA GLU A 367 -19.14 3.24 -24.21
C GLU A 367 -18.82 4.70 -23.80
N ILE A 368 -18.06 4.87 -22.72
CA ILE A 368 -17.64 6.18 -22.25
C ILE A 368 -16.81 6.93 -23.29
N ILE A 369 -15.90 6.22 -23.99
CA ILE A 369 -15.04 6.77 -25.03
C ILE A 369 -15.86 7.15 -26.26
N GLU A 370 -16.71 6.23 -26.73
CA GLU A 370 -17.53 6.42 -27.92
C GLU A 370 -18.51 7.59 -27.75
N THR A 371 -19.17 7.65 -26.58
CA THR A 371 -20.09 8.74 -26.23
C THR A 371 -19.34 10.07 -26.14
N ALA A 372 -18.22 10.11 -25.42
CA ALA A 372 -17.41 11.32 -25.26
C ALA A 372 -17.00 11.91 -26.59
N VAL A 373 -16.49 11.07 -27.50
CA VAL A 373 -15.99 11.52 -28.80
C VAL A 373 -17.11 11.96 -29.75
N ARG A 374 -18.27 11.31 -29.70
CA ARG A 374 -19.42 11.64 -30.57
C ARG A 374 -20.17 12.88 -30.12
N GLU A 375 -20.33 13.11 -28.82
CA GLU A 375 -21.20 14.14 -28.27
C GLU A 375 -20.49 15.46 -27.94
N HIS A 376 -19.16 15.47 -27.75
CA HIS A 376 -18.41 16.65 -27.30
C HIS A 376 -17.48 17.21 -28.38
N GLY A 377 -17.52 18.54 -28.57
CA GLY A 377 -16.94 19.24 -29.73
C GLY A 377 -15.43 19.52 -29.62
N THR A 378 -14.85 19.58 -28.43
CA THR A 378 -13.43 19.93 -28.22
C THR A 378 -12.70 18.81 -27.46
N ALA A 379 -11.38 18.72 -27.65
CA ALA A 379 -10.57 17.73 -26.94
C ALA A 379 -10.72 17.86 -25.40
N GLN A 380 -10.78 19.09 -24.88
CA GLN A 380 -10.98 19.33 -23.45
C GLN A 380 -12.35 18.88 -22.96
N ALA A 381 -13.41 19.14 -23.72
CA ALA A 381 -14.76 18.71 -23.33
C ALA A 381 -14.93 17.18 -23.35
N ILE A 382 -14.24 16.49 -24.28
CA ILE A 382 -14.20 15.02 -24.34
C ILE A 382 -13.57 14.44 -23.07
N VAL A 383 -12.39 14.96 -22.68
CA VAL A 383 -11.68 14.54 -21.48
C VAL A 383 -12.51 14.84 -20.23
N SER A 384 -13.06 16.06 -20.12
CA SER A 384 -13.88 16.45 -18.96
C SER A 384 -15.09 15.54 -18.78
N TYR A 385 -15.82 15.24 -19.86
CA TYR A 385 -16.97 14.31 -19.82
C TYR A 385 -16.54 12.92 -19.34
N ALA A 386 -15.45 12.38 -19.88
CA ALA A 386 -14.98 11.06 -19.49
C ALA A 386 -14.60 11.01 -17.99
N MET A 387 -13.95 12.07 -17.47
CA MET A 387 -13.61 12.17 -16.05
C MET A 387 -14.84 12.33 -15.16
N GLU A 388 -15.76 13.22 -15.50
CA GLU A 388 -17.01 13.40 -14.76
C GLU A 388 -17.80 12.10 -14.67
N ARG A 389 -17.78 11.30 -15.75
CA ARG A 389 -18.46 10.00 -15.77
C ARG A 389 -17.80 9.00 -14.83
N VAL A 390 -16.46 8.90 -14.84
CA VAL A 390 -15.69 8.04 -13.93
C VAL A 390 -15.92 8.43 -12.47
N GLU A 391 -15.87 9.73 -12.15
CA GLU A 391 -16.09 10.25 -10.81
C GLU A 391 -17.52 10.02 -10.32
N SER A 392 -18.51 10.28 -11.16
CA SER A 392 -19.92 10.05 -10.86
C SER A 392 -20.23 8.58 -10.57
N GLU A 393 -19.65 7.65 -11.34
CA GLU A 393 -19.80 6.22 -11.10
C GLU A 393 -19.11 5.76 -9.82
N ARG A 394 -17.94 6.31 -9.51
CA ARG A 394 -17.23 6.07 -8.25
C ARG A 394 -18.03 6.56 -7.05
N ASP A 395 -18.52 7.78 -7.08
CA ASP A 395 -19.23 8.43 -5.97
C ASP A 395 -20.63 7.81 -5.72
N SER A 396 -21.28 7.34 -6.78
CA SER A 396 -22.53 6.58 -6.67
C SER A 396 -22.35 5.10 -6.30
N GLY A 397 -21.11 4.62 -6.22
CA GLY A 397 -20.80 3.22 -5.92
C GLY A 397 -21.16 2.23 -7.04
N VAL A 398 -21.46 2.72 -8.25
CA VAL A 398 -21.81 1.87 -9.41
C VAL A 398 -20.59 1.13 -9.93
N ALA A 399 -19.50 1.85 -10.12
CA ALA A 399 -18.20 1.27 -10.51
C ALA A 399 -17.06 2.21 -10.11
N ARG A 400 -15.86 1.65 -9.91
CA ARG A 400 -14.65 2.41 -9.60
C ARG A 400 -13.47 1.91 -10.41
N PRO A 401 -12.58 2.79 -10.86
CA PRO A 401 -11.30 2.38 -11.39
C PRO A 401 -10.54 1.57 -10.32
N PHE A 402 -9.79 0.58 -10.74
CA PHE A 402 -8.88 -0.15 -9.86
C PHE A 402 -7.42 0.00 -10.29
N ASP A 403 -7.18 0.81 -11.32
CA ASP A 403 -5.88 1.24 -11.81
C ASP A 403 -5.84 2.73 -12.13
N ASP A 404 -4.65 3.23 -12.49
CA ASP A 404 -4.46 4.59 -12.97
C ASP A 404 -5.34 4.86 -14.20
N VAL A 405 -5.89 6.06 -14.31
CA VAL A 405 -6.67 6.49 -15.48
C VAL A 405 -5.89 7.56 -16.21
N THR A 406 -5.47 7.25 -17.44
CA THR A 406 -4.76 8.18 -18.31
C THR A 406 -5.48 8.32 -19.63
N MET A 407 -5.60 9.57 -20.10
CA MET A 407 -6.20 9.89 -21.39
C MET A 407 -5.37 10.92 -22.15
N VAL A 408 -5.22 10.69 -23.44
CA VAL A 408 -4.63 11.65 -24.39
C VAL A 408 -5.57 11.78 -25.58
N VAL A 409 -6.13 12.96 -25.79
CA VAL A 409 -7.11 13.25 -26.83
C VAL A 409 -6.57 14.28 -27.79
N LEU A 410 -6.54 13.94 -29.09
CA LEU A 410 -6.18 14.83 -30.17
C LEU A 410 -7.37 15.03 -31.09
N HIS A 411 -7.77 16.28 -31.32
CA HIS A 411 -8.77 16.65 -32.30
C HIS A 411 -8.09 17.37 -33.47
N PHE A 412 -8.10 16.72 -34.65
CA PHE A 412 -7.51 17.20 -35.90
C PHE A 412 -8.52 18.05 -36.65
N LYS A 413 -8.35 19.36 -36.61
CA LYS A 413 -9.22 20.33 -37.27
C LYS A 413 -8.99 20.40 -38.77
N ALA A 414 -9.89 21.10 -39.43
CA ALA A 414 -9.82 21.37 -40.87
C ALA A 414 -8.72 22.36 -41.24
#